data_e373e218f5e71c2d9bf0aa23ab560e92
#
_entry.id   e373e218f5e71c2d9bf0aa23ab560e92
#
_cell.length_a   1.000
_cell.length_b   1.000
_cell.length_c   1.000
_cell.angle_alpha   90.00
_cell.angle_beta   90.00
_cell.angle_gamma   90.00
#
_symmetry.space_group_name_H-M   'P 1'
#
loop_
_entity.id
_entity.type
_entity.pdbx_description
1 polymer ?
#
loop_
_entity_poly.entity_id
_entity_poly.type
_entity_poly.pdbx_seq_one_letter_code
_entity_poly.pdbx_strand_id
1 'polypeptide(L)'
;MPLAVGTKAPDFTLPTKTAEGPKQIKLSDNFGKKNTLLLFFPMAFTGTCTEEMCSLTPALPNYEGMNAVVYGISGDNPFAQEAWSQKEKIGVALLSDYEHKVARDYGVAYDSFLPQKNLGMAGVAKRSAFVIDTNGVIQYAESSDDPGQLPNFDKIKAKLAELK
;
A
#
# COMPACT_ATOMS: atom_id res chain seq x y z
N MET A 1 1.83 6.40 -15.25
CA MET A 1 2.94 7.08 -14.56
C MET A 1 2.56 7.30 -13.10
N PRO A 2 3.35 6.82 -12.16
CA PRO A 2 3.07 7.12 -10.76
C PRO A 2 3.21 8.62 -10.48
N LEU A 3 2.48 9.11 -9.49
CA LEU A 3 2.60 10.50 -9.07
C LEU A 3 4.03 10.79 -8.60
N ALA A 4 4.51 11.98 -8.94
CA ALA A 4 5.89 12.37 -8.65
C ALA A 4 6.07 12.86 -7.22
N VAL A 5 7.30 12.74 -6.71
CA VAL A 5 7.73 13.38 -5.47
C VAL A 5 7.47 14.89 -5.57
N GLY A 6 6.97 15.47 -4.49
CA GLY A 6 6.56 16.87 -4.43
C GLY A 6 5.09 17.11 -4.72
N THR A 7 4.39 16.10 -5.23
CA THR A 7 2.94 16.19 -5.49
C THR A 7 2.18 16.02 -4.18
N LYS A 8 1.09 16.77 -4.03
CA LYS A 8 0.18 16.53 -2.92
C LYS A 8 -0.52 15.19 -3.11
N ALA A 9 -0.47 14.33 -2.09
CA ALA A 9 -1.08 13.01 -2.16
C ALA A 9 -2.60 13.13 -2.23
N PRO A 10 -3.26 12.48 -3.23
CA PRO A 10 -4.72 12.44 -3.23
C PRO A 10 -5.24 11.78 -1.96
N ASP A 11 -6.17 12.45 -1.27
CA ASP A 11 -6.78 11.91 -0.08
C ASP A 11 -7.73 10.76 -0.46
N PHE A 12 -7.95 9.87 0.49
CA PHE A 12 -8.88 8.76 0.28
C PHE A 12 -9.45 8.31 1.62
N THR A 13 -10.60 7.62 1.53
CA THR A 13 -11.19 6.89 2.64
C THR A 13 -11.49 5.48 2.13
N LEU A 14 -10.84 4.48 2.73
CA LEU A 14 -10.96 3.09 2.30
C LEU A 14 -11.35 2.20 3.47
N PRO A 15 -12.16 1.17 3.22
CA PRO A 15 -12.53 0.22 4.27
C PRO A 15 -11.39 -0.75 4.59
N THR A 16 -11.34 -1.15 5.85
CA THR A 16 -10.53 -2.27 6.32
C THR A 16 -11.39 -3.12 7.23
N LYS A 17 -11.15 -4.43 7.26
CA LYS A 17 -11.86 -5.35 8.15
C LYS A 17 -10.96 -5.71 9.31
N THR A 18 -11.42 -5.47 10.52
CA THR A 18 -10.71 -5.82 11.76
C THR A 18 -11.50 -6.87 12.52
N ALA A 19 -10.89 -7.42 13.59
CA ALA A 19 -11.57 -8.36 14.49
C ALA A 19 -12.85 -7.75 15.09
N GLU A 20 -12.91 -6.42 15.20
CA GLU A 20 -14.07 -5.69 15.75
C GLU A 20 -15.09 -5.33 14.67
N GLY A 21 -14.83 -5.65 13.41
CA GLY A 21 -15.69 -5.35 12.28
C GLY A 21 -15.06 -4.40 11.27
N PRO A 22 -15.81 -4.02 10.23
CA PRO A 22 -15.31 -3.08 9.24
C PRO A 22 -15.10 -1.69 9.82
N LYS A 23 -14.03 -1.02 9.37
CA LYS A 23 -13.73 0.37 9.72
C LYS A 23 -13.35 1.12 8.46
N GLN A 24 -13.44 2.45 8.50
CA GLN A 24 -12.99 3.33 7.43
C GLN A 24 -11.68 3.99 7.85
N ILE A 25 -10.69 3.98 6.96
CA ILE A 25 -9.40 4.62 7.17
C ILE A 25 -9.29 5.79 6.19
N LYS A 26 -9.05 6.97 6.72
CA LYS A 26 -8.87 8.18 5.92
C LYS A 26 -7.41 8.62 5.99
N LEU A 27 -6.77 8.77 4.83
CA LEU A 27 -5.36 9.14 4.76
C LEU A 27 -5.06 10.44 5.50
N SER A 28 -5.88 11.46 5.31
CA SER A 28 -5.64 12.79 5.89
C SER A 28 -5.76 12.82 7.41
N ASP A 29 -6.30 11.78 8.04
CA ASP A 29 -6.31 11.70 9.50
C ASP A 29 -4.89 11.59 10.10
N ASN A 30 -3.91 11.21 9.29
CA ASN A 30 -2.50 11.15 9.70
C ASN A 30 -1.78 12.48 9.53
N PHE A 31 -2.36 13.41 8.75
CA PHE A 31 -1.71 14.70 8.47
C PHE A 31 -1.54 15.51 9.75
N GLY A 32 -0.36 16.09 9.92
CA GLY A 32 0.01 16.80 11.14
C GLY A 32 0.43 15.90 12.30
N LYS A 33 0.42 14.59 12.12
CA LYS A 33 0.69 13.62 13.19
C LYS A 33 1.76 12.62 12.79
N LYS A 34 1.58 11.92 11.67
CA LYS A 34 2.46 10.82 11.24
C LYS A 34 2.74 10.89 9.75
N ASN A 35 3.90 10.36 9.37
CA ASN A 35 4.19 10.03 7.99
C ASN A 35 3.47 8.74 7.63
N THR A 36 3.17 8.55 6.36
CA THR A 36 2.44 7.37 5.88
C THR A 36 3.22 6.67 4.79
N LEU A 37 3.38 5.36 4.93
CA LEU A 37 3.90 4.50 3.86
C LEU A 37 2.73 3.75 3.26
N LEU A 38 2.46 3.99 1.97
CA LEU A 38 1.45 3.26 1.20
C LEU A 38 2.15 2.22 0.34
N LEU A 39 1.72 0.98 0.47
CA LEU A 39 2.23 -0.14 -0.33
C LEU A 39 1.08 -0.72 -1.14
N PHE A 40 1.03 -0.36 -2.42
CA PHE A 40 0.07 -0.95 -3.36
C PHE A 40 0.58 -2.32 -3.80
N PHE A 41 -0.29 -3.30 -3.86
CA PHE A 41 0.04 -4.63 -4.34
C PHE A 41 -1.11 -5.21 -5.17
N PRO A 42 -0.81 -6.13 -6.11
CA PRO A 42 -1.84 -6.63 -7.02
C PRO A 42 -2.98 -7.40 -6.34
N MET A 43 -2.66 -8.46 -5.60
CA MET A 43 -3.70 -9.35 -5.06
C MET A 43 -3.26 -10.11 -3.83
N ALA A 44 -4.19 -10.23 -2.87
CA ALA A 44 -4.03 -11.16 -1.75
C ALA A 44 -3.89 -12.61 -2.26
N PHE A 45 -3.32 -13.47 -1.44
CA PHE A 45 -3.13 -14.90 -1.70
C PHE A 45 -2.12 -15.23 -2.82
N THR A 46 -1.37 -14.24 -3.32
CA THR A 46 -0.30 -14.47 -4.29
C THR A 46 1.06 -14.47 -3.61
N GLY A 47 2.05 -15.16 -4.24
CA GLY A 47 3.35 -15.43 -3.60
C GLY A 47 4.13 -14.18 -3.21
N THR A 48 4.37 -13.27 -4.16
CA THR A 48 5.17 -12.05 -3.92
C THR A 48 4.47 -11.09 -2.96
N CYS A 49 3.14 -10.98 -3.06
CA CYS A 49 2.37 -10.12 -2.14
C CYS A 49 2.44 -10.66 -0.71
N THR A 50 2.34 -11.99 -0.55
CA THR A 50 2.49 -12.63 0.75
C THR A 50 3.89 -12.42 1.32
N GLU A 51 4.93 -12.59 0.49
CA GLU A 51 6.31 -12.37 0.89
C GLU A 51 6.51 -10.93 1.38
N GLU A 52 6.00 -9.95 0.64
CA GLU A 52 6.13 -8.53 1.00
C GLU A 52 5.50 -8.25 2.36
N MET A 53 4.25 -8.64 2.55
CA MET A 53 3.52 -8.32 3.78
C MET A 53 4.04 -9.09 4.99
N CYS A 54 4.46 -10.34 4.79
CA CYS A 54 5.04 -11.14 5.87
C CYS A 54 6.40 -10.61 6.29
N SER A 55 7.22 -10.11 5.35
CA SER A 55 8.53 -9.53 5.69
C SER A 55 8.40 -8.21 6.45
N LEU A 56 7.33 -7.46 6.20
CA LEU A 56 7.08 -6.18 6.88
C LEU A 56 6.56 -6.35 8.29
N THR A 57 5.80 -7.41 8.55
CA THR A 57 5.13 -7.59 9.84
C THR A 57 6.10 -7.47 11.03
N PRO A 58 7.24 -8.19 11.08
CA PRO A 58 8.18 -8.03 12.20
C PRO A 58 8.91 -6.68 12.20
N ALA A 59 8.91 -5.96 11.09
CA ALA A 59 9.58 -4.67 10.98
C ALA A 59 8.67 -3.48 11.37
N LEU A 60 7.38 -3.70 11.60
CA LEU A 60 6.43 -2.62 11.91
C LEU A 60 6.87 -1.73 13.09
N PRO A 61 7.42 -2.27 14.19
CA PRO A 61 7.90 -1.39 15.27
C PRO A 61 8.98 -0.41 14.82
N ASN A 62 9.82 -0.78 13.85
CA ASN A 62 10.83 0.12 13.30
C ASN A 62 10.19 1.30 12.57
N TYR A 63 9.12 1.05 11.82
CA TYR A 63 8.38 2.12 11.13
C TYR A 63 7.68 3.04 12.13
N GLU A 64 7.09 2.49 13.17
CA GLU A 64 6.50 3.30 14.25
C GLU A 64 7.54 4.17 14.92
N GLY A 65 8.75 3.65 15.13
CA GLY A 65 9.88 4.40 15.67
C GLY A 65 10.32 5.54 14.76
N MET A 66 10.01 5.48 13.47
CA MET A 66 10.25 6.56 12.52
C MET A 66 9.02 7.46 12.30
N ASN A 67 8.08 7.41 13.22
CA ASN A 67 6.83 8.18 13.17
C ASN A 67 6.04 7.89 11.88
N ALA A 68 5.98 6.63 11.47
CA ALA A 68 5.30 6.23 10.25
C ALA A 68 4.24 5.16 10.51
N VAL A 69 3.12 5.28 9.81
CA VAL A 69 2.10 4.24 9.73
C VAL A 69 2.20 3.57 8.34
N VAL A 70 1.99 2.26 8.30
CA VAL A 70 2.12 1.47 7.06
C VAL A 70 0.76 0.91 6.68
N TYR A 71 0.34 1.11 5.44
CA TYR A 71 -0.88 0.53 4.88
C TYR A 71 -0.55 -0.26 3.62
N GLY A 72 -1.12 -1.46 3.51
CA GLY A 72 -1.14 -2.22 2.27
C GLY A 72 -2.46 -1.97 1.56
N ILE A 73 -2.44 -1.71 0.25
CA ILE A 73 -3.62 -1.38 -0.53
C ILE A 73 -3.72 -2.28 -1.74
N SER A 74 -4.87 -2.95 -1.90
CA SER A 74 -5.17 -3.75 -3.09
C SER A 74 -6.65 -3.62 -3.44
N GLY A 75 -7.01 -4.11 -4.64
CA GLY A 75 -8.40 -4.14 -5.09
C GLY A 75 -9.22 -5.28 -4.50
N ASP A 76 -8.65 -6.12 -3.65
CA ASP A 76 -9.38 -7.19 -2.97
C ASP A 76 -10.42 -6.59 -2.03
N ASN A 77 -11.55 -7.32 -1.82
CA ASN A 77 -12.55 -6.86 -0.86
C ASN A 77 -12.01 -7.02 0.57
N PRO A 78 -12.58 -6.29 1.55
CA PRO A 78 -12.05 -6.32 2.92
C PRO A 78 -12.08 -7.68 3.58
N PHE A 79 -13.06 -8.52 3.24
CA PHE A 79 -13.19 -9.84 3.84
C PHE A 79 -12.11 -10.80 3.32
N ALA A 80 -11.78 -10.71 2.03
CA ALA A 80 -10.68 -11.49 1.44
C ALA A 80 -9.34 -11.05 2.04
N GLN A 81 -9.13 -9.76 2.21
CA GLN A 81 -7.92 -9.22 2.83
C GLN A 81 -7.77 -9.71 4.27
N GLU A 82 -8.86 -9.72 5.04
CA GLU A 82 -8.82 -10.21 6.40
C GLU A 82 -8.49 -11.69 6.47
N ALA A 83 -9.15 -12.51 5.64
CA ALA A 83 -8.88 -13.95 5.60
C ALA A 83 -7.41 -14.23 5.28
N TRP A 84 -6.86 -13.51 4.32
CA TRP A 84 -5.43 -13.63 3.95
C TRP A 84 -4.52 -13.19 5.10
N SER A 85 -4.85 -12.07 5.72
CA SER A 85 -4.10 -11.53 6.85
C SER A 85 -4.06 -12.52 8.01
N GLN A 86 -5.20 -13.15 8.33
CA GLN A 86 -5.28 -14.15 9.40
C GLN A 86 -4.49 -15.41 9.06
N LYS A 87 -4.63 -15.89 7.82
CA LYS A 87 -3.92 -17.09 7.36
C LYS A 87 -2.40 -16.92 7.43
N GLU A 88 -1.90 -15.80 6.97
CA GLU A 88 -0.47 -15.52 6.85
C GLU A 88 0.10 -14.73 8.04
N LYS A 89 -0.74 -14.40 9.02
CA LYS A 89 -0.36 -13.62 10.22
C LYS A 89 0.27 -12.28 9.85
N ILE A 90 -0.37 -11.56 8.94
CA ILE A 90 0.07 -10.25 8.49
C ILE A 90 -0.35 -9.18 9.48
N GLY A 91 0.61 -8.39 9.98
CA GLY A 91 0.35 -7.30 10.92
C GLY A 91 0.09 -5.96 10.26
N VAL A 92 0.38 -5.84 8.97
CA VAL A 92 0.16 -4.58 8.22
C VAL A 92 -1.35 -4.37 8.04
N ALA A 93 -1.83 -3.15 8.28
CA ALA A 93 -3.23 -2.83 8.03
C ALA A 93 -3.50 -2.84 6.52
N LEU A 94 -4.51 -3.62 6.10
CA LEU A 94 -4.85 -3.77 4.69
C LEU A 94 -6.10 -2.97 4.37
N LEU A 95 -6.01 -2.11 3.35
CA LEU A 95 -7.11 -1.25 2.92
C LEU A 95 -7.62 -1.73 1.57
N SER A 96 -8.94 -1.73 1.41
CA SER A 96 -9.59 -2.23 0.20
C SER A 96 -9.89 -1.09 -0.76
N ASP A 97 -9.18 -1.07 -1.89
CA ASP A 97 -9.47 -0.19 -3.02
C ASP A 97 -10.29 -0.99 -4.06
N TYR A 98 -11.45 -1.47 -3.63
CA TYR A 98 -12.27 -2.40 -4.40
C TYR A 98 -12.64 -1.85 -5.78
N GLU A 99 -12.84 -0.55 -5.89
CA GLU A 99 -13.18 0.11 -7.15
C GLU A 99 -11.95 0.51 -7.96
N HIS A 100 -10.75 0.27 -7.45
CA HIS A 100 -9.48 0.61 -8.08
C HIS A 100 -9.26 2.12 -8.29
N LYS A 101 -10.06 2.94 -7.62
CA LYS A 101 -9.99 4.40 -7.79
C LYS A 101 -8.68 4.99 -7.27
N VAL A 102 -8.24 4.55 -6.09
CA VAL A 102 -7.02 5.08 -5.49
C VAL A 102 -5.80 4.69 -6.31
N ALA A 103 -5.75 3.45 -6.80
CA ALA A 103 -4.66 3.03 -7.70
C ALA A 103 -4.60 3.91 -8.94
N ARG A 104 -5.76 4.25 -9.53
CA ARG A 104 -5.81 5.17 -10.68
C ARG A 104 -5.37 6.58 -10.31
N ASP A 105 -5.84 7.09 -9.18
CA ASP A 105 -5.50 8.44 -8.73
C ASP A 105 -4.00 8.60 -8.47
N TYR A 106 -3.34 7.53 -8.02
CA TYR A 106 -1.89 7.52 -7.78
C TYR A 106 -1.08 7.14 -9.03
N GLY A 107 -1.75 6.81 -10.12
CA GLY A 107 -1.09 6.47 -11.38
C GLY A 107 -0.43 5.09 -11.40
N VAL A 108 -0.94 4.15 -10.61
CA VAL A 108 -0.33 2.82 -10.46
C VAL A 108 -1.30 1.68 -10.77
N ALA A 109 -2.31 1.91 -11.61
CA ALA A 109 -3.23 0.86 -12.04
C ALA A 109 -2.75 0.23 -13.37
N TYR A 110 -2.78 -1.10 -13.44
CA TYR A 110 -2.53 -1.79 -14.70
C TYR A 110 -3.68 -1.56 -15.68
N ASP A 111 -3.36 -1.37 -16.95
CA ASP A 111 -4.36 -1.44 -18.01
C ASP A 111 -4.85 -2.88 -18.17
N SER A 112 -3.93 -3.84 -18.10
CA SER A 112 -4.24 -5.26 -18.13
C SER A 112 -3.18 -6.04 -17.36
N PHE A 113 -3.60 -6.68 -16.27
CA PHE A 113 -2.69 -7.42 -15.40
C PHE A 113 -2.50 -8.84 -15.94
N LEU A 114 -1.25 -9.18 -16.28
CA LEU A 114 -0.82 -10.51 -16.73
C LEU A 114 -1.73 -11.14 -17.82
N PRO A 115 -1.96 -10.44 -18.93
CA PRO A 115 -2.78 -11.03 -20.01
C PRO A 115 -2.15 -12.28 -20.60
N GLN A 116 -0.82 -12.37 -20.61
CA GLN A 116 -0.07 -13.53 -21.12
C GLN A 116 -0.25 -14.77 -20.24
N LYS A 117 -0.77 -14.61 -19.02
CA LYS A 117 -1.07 -15.72 -18.09
C LYS A 117 -2.58 -15.95 -17.98
N ASN A 118 -3.34 -15.54 -18.98
CA ASN A 118 -4.79 -15.70 -19.07
C ASN A 118 -5.56 -14.97 -17.97
N LEU A 119 -5.01 -13.89 -17.42
CA LEU A 119 -5.70 -13.07 -16.41
C LEU A 119 -6.31 -11.83 -17.07
N GLY A 120 -5.50 -10.93 -17.62
CA GLY A 120 -5.99 -9.78 -18.36
C GLY A 120 -6.92 -8.86 -17.57
N MET A 121 -6.69 -8.71 -16.27
CA MET A 121 -7.59 -7.94 -15.41
C MET A 121 -7.22 -6.46 -15.39
N ALA A 122 -8.18 -5.60 -15.65
CA ALA A 122 -7.98 -4.16 -15.66
C ALA A 122 -8.08 -3.56 -14.27
N GLY A 123 -7.27 -2.52 -14.02
CA GLY A 123 -7.36 -1.74 -12.79
C GLY A 123 -6.59 -2.28 -11.60
N VAL A 124 -6.05 -3.48 -11.69
CA VAL A 124 -5.23 -4.07 -10.62
C VAL A 124 -4.05 -3.16 -10.31
N ALA A 125 -3.73 -2.97 -9.04
CA ALA A 125 -2.63 -2.10 -8.64
C ALA A 125 -1.27 -2.70 -9.01
N LYS A 126 -0.39 -1.88 -9.56
CA LYS A 126 1.03 -2.22 -9.71
C LYS A 126 1.68 -2.19 -8.34
N ARG A 127 2.65 -3.08 -8.11
CA ARG A 127 3.41 -3.06 -6.87
C ARG A 127 4.15 -1.74 -6.75
N SER A 128 3.77 -0.93 -5.78
CA SER A 128 4.22 0.46 -5.68
C SER A 128 4.38 0.87 -4.23
N ALA A 129 5.22 1.85 -3.98
CA ALA A 129 5.43 2.41 -2.66
C ALA A 129 5.42 3.93 -2.72
N PHE A 130 4.72 4.55 -1.80
CA PHE A 130 4.70 6.02 -1.64
C PHE A 130 4.93 6.36 -0.17
N VAL A 131 5.84 7.28 0.09
CA VAL A 131 5.99 7.88 1.41
C VAL A 131 5.37 9.26 1.36
N ILE A 132 4.43 9.51 2.27
CA ILE A 132 3.69 10.78 2.37
C ILE A 132 4.03 11.40 3.72
N ASP A 133 4.46 12.66 3.71
CA ASP A 133 4.84 13.35 4.94
C ASP A 133 3.62 13.87 5.72
N THR A 134 3.89 14.50 6.86
CA THR A 134 2.82 15.05 7.71
C THR A 134 2.08 16.22 7.08
N ASN A 135 2.61 16.80 6.00
CA ASN A 135 1.93 17.86 5.25
C ASN A 135 1.10 17.30 4.09
N GLY A 136 1.06 15.97 3.92
CA GLY A 136 0.32 15.35 2.83
C GLY A 136 1.04 15.38 1.49
N VAL A 137 2.36 15.58 1.48
CA VAL A 137 3.16 15.66 0.26
C VAL A 137 3.92 14.35 0.06
N ILE A 138 3.92 13.85 -1.18
CA ILE A 138 4.67 12.65 -1.55
C ILE A 138 6.17 12.97 -1.51
N GLN A 139 6.92 12.25 -0.69
CA GLN A 139 8.36 12.41 -0.51
C GLN A 139 9.17 11.26 -1.13
N TYR A 140 8.51 10.16 -1.48
CA TYR A 140 9.11 9.00 -2.15
C TYR A 140 8.05 8.33 -3.00
N ALA A 141 8.42 7.93 -4.21
CA ALA A 141 7.51 7.23 -5.11
C ALA A 141 8.29 6.18 -5.90
N GLU A 142 7.78 4.97 -5.91
CA GLU A 142 8.36 3.85 -6.65
C GLU A 142 7.23 2.98 -7.17
N SER A 143 7.31 2.54 -8.42
CA SER A 143 6.34 1.62 -9.00
C SER A 143 7.04 0.70 -9.99
N SER A 144 6.58 -0.55 -10.07
CA SER A 144 7.11 -1.53 -11.01
C SER A 144 5.99 -2.15 -11.83
N ASP A 145 6.24 -2.32 -13.13
CA ASP A 145 5.35 -3.08 -14.00
C ASP A 145 5.51 -4.59 -13.78
N ASP A 146 6.60 -5.01 -13.13
CA ASP A 146 6.86 -6.41 -12.79
C ASP A 146 6.25 -6.72 -11.42
N PRO A 147 5.20 -7.55 -11.35
CA PRO A 147 4.57 -7.87 -10.06
C PRO A 147 5.47 -8.68 -9.13
N GLY A 148 6.56 -9.25 -9.63
CA GLY A 148 7.55 -9.95 -8.83
C GLY A 148 8.62 -9.05 -8.21
N GLN A 149 8.64 -7.76 -8.55
CA GLN A 149 9.65 -6.82 -8.08
C GLN A 149 9.19 -6.14 -6.79
N LEU A 150 9.83 -6.45 -5.67
CA LEU A 150 9.56 -5.78 -4.39
C LEU A 150 10.07 -4.35 -4.38
N PRO A 151 9.44 -3.44 -3.61
CA PRO A 151 9.96 -2.09 -3.41
C PRO A 151 11.34 -2.11 -2.74
N ASN A 152 12.08 -1.01 -2.92
CA ASN A 152 13.37 -0.83 -2.28
C ASN A 152 13.15 -0.31 -0.85
N PHE A 153 13.01 -1.23 0.11
CA PHE A 153 12.70 -0.89 1.49
C PHE A 153 13.86 -0.14 2.19
N ASP A 154 15.09 -0.31 1.74
CA ASP A 154 16.22 0.46 2.28
C ASP A 154 16.09 1.94 1.97
N LYS A 155 15.72 2.28 0.73
CA LYS A 155 15.46 3.68 0.34
C LYS A 155 14.24 4.25 1.06
N ILE A 156 13.20 3.45 1.24
CA ILE A 156 12.00 3.86 1.97
C ILE A 156 12.35 4.21 3.41
N LYS A 157 13.09 3.34 4.09
CA LYS A 157 13.51 3.58 5.48
C LYS A 157 14.41 4.80 5.59
N ALA A 158 15.34 4.99 4.64
CA ALA A 158 16.21 6.16 4.62
C ALA A 158 15.39 7.45 4.50
N LYS A 159 14.39 7.46 3.63
CA LYS A 159 13.50 8.63 3.48
C LYS A 159 12.70 8.90 4.75
N LEU A 160 12.13 7.86 5.36
CA LEU A 160 11.37 8.00 6.61
C LEU A 160 12.27 8.51 7.75
N ALA A 161 13.53 8.08 7.80
CA ALA A 161 14.48 8.57 8.80
C ALA A 161 14.76 10.06 8.63
N GLU A 162 14.81 10.56 7.40
CA GLU A 162 14.95 11.99 7.11
C GLU A 162 13.74 12.81 7.58
N LEU A 163 12.55 12.22 7.48
CA LEU A 163 11.29 12.90 7.78
C LEU A 163 10.88 12.82 9.26
N LYS A 164 11.54 11.97 9.99
CA LYS A 164 11.25 11.70 11.40
C LYS A 164 11.31 12.93 12.30
#